data_07301c48cd753fda552ba2b3e4ee56a9
#
_entry.id   07301c48cd753fda552ba2b3e4ee56a9
#
_cell.length_a   1.000
_cell.length_b   1.000
_cell.length_c   1.000
_cell.angle_alpha   90.00
_cell.angle_beta   90.00
_cell.angle_gamma   90.00
#
_symmetry.space_group_name_H-M   'P 1'
#
loop_
_entity.id
_entity.type
_entity.pdbx_description
1 polymer ?
#
loop_
_entity_poly.entity_id
_entity_poly.type
_entity_poly.pdbx_seq_one_letter_code
_entity_poly.pdbx_strand_id
1 'polypeptide(L)'
;LRREEERSLWLHRALLGPLLRDPDKVLAHARANIIRWRGAHRPDGMTQAWLSEWEALLDSGVDAVAEVLVSRAPHAVDLRTNSPFAGVLDENERQAVHRSFRRHWARDHADA
;
A
#
# COMPACT_ATOMS: atom_id res chain seq x y z
N LEU A 1 10.04 11.91 4.39
CA LEU A 1 8.78 11.29 4.85
C LEU A 1 8.78 11.17 6.37
N ARG A 2 7.61 11.28 6.97
CA ARG A 2 7.45 11.01 8.40
C ARG A 2 7.62 9.53 8.68
N ARG A 3 7.83 9.18 9.97
CA ARG A 3 8.07 7.79 10.36
C ARG A 3 6.96 6.84 9.89
N GLU A 4 5.70 7.23 10.06
CA GLU A 4 4.56 6.41 9.64
C GLU A 4 4.52 6.25 8.12
N GLU A 5 4.91 7.27 7.39
CA GLU A 5 4.95 7.24 5.93
C GLU A 5 6.07 6.34 5.43
N GLU A 6 7.24 6.37 6.08
CA GLU A 6 8.33 5.44 5.77
C GLU A 6 7.95 4.01 6.08
N ARG A 7 7.29 3.76 7.21
CA ARG A 7 6.82 2.42 7.56
C ARG A 7 5.82 1.91 6.52
N SER A 8 4.91 2.75 6.10
CA SER A 8 3.95 2.41 5.05
C SER A 8 4.67 2.08 3.74
N LEU A 9 5.70 2.85 3.38
CA LEU A 9 6.50 2.57 2.19
C LEU A 9 7.17 1.19 2.27
N TRP A 10 7.71 0.82 3.43
CA TRP A 10 8.32 -0.50 3.62
C TRP A 10 7.31 -1.63 3.43
N LEU A 11 6.11 -1.47 3.99
CA LEU A 11 5.04 -2.45 3.81
C LEU A 11 4.64 -2.58 2.34
N HIS A 12 4.54 -1.47 1.62
CA HIS A 12 4.16 -1.49 0.22
C HIS A 12 5.28 -2.04 -0.68
N ARG A 13 6.54 -1.79 -0.34
CA ARG A 13 7.65 -2.44 -1.03
C ARG A 13 7.58 -3.96 -0.91
N ALA A 14 7.19 -4.46 0.26
CA ALA A 14 7.05 -5.89 0.47
C ALA A 14 5.95 -6.50 -0.40
N LEU A 15 4.98 -5.71 -0.85
CA LEU A 15 3.93 -6.17 -1.76
C LEU A 15 4.44 -6.48 -3.17
N LEU A 16 5.61 -5.94 -3.55
CA LEU A 16 6.16 -6.20 -4.88
C LEU A 16 6.38 -7.69 -5.14
N GLY A 17 6.82 -8.45 -4.13
CA GLY A 17 7.01 -9.88 -4.28
C GLY A 17 5.74 -10.60 -4.71
N PRO A 18 4.67 -10.54 -3.90
CA PRO A 18 3.38 -11.13 -4.29
C PRO A 18 2.83 -10.58 -5.60
N LEU A 19 2.94 -9.27 -5.82
CA LEU A 19 2.43 -8.64 -7.04
C LEU A 19 3.09 -9.20 -8.29
N LEU A 20 4.41 -9.40 -8.25
CA LEU A 20 5.15 -9.90 -9.41
C LEU A 20 5.01 -11.41 -9.59
N ARG A 21 4.78 -12.15 -8.51
CA ARG A 21 4.58 -13.61 -8.58
C ARG A 21 3.20 -13.98 -9.09
N ASP A 22 2.18 -13.24 -8.65
CA ASP A 22 0.79 -13.56 -9.01
C ASP A 22 -0.01 -12.25 -9.11
N PRO A 23 0.20 -11.49 -10.19
CA PRO A 23 -0.44 -10.18 -10.33
C PRO A 23 -1.97 -10.25 -10.33
N ASP A 24 -2.54 -11.23 -11.00
CA ASP A 24 -4.00 -11.35 -11.09
C ASP A 24 -4.64 -11.55 -9.72
N LYS A 25 -4.01 -12.37 -8.89
CA LYS A 25 -4.51 -12.62 -7.52
C LYS A 25 -4.45 -11.37 -6.67
N VAL A 26 -3.34 -10.64 -6.71
CA VAL A 26 -3.14 -9.43 -5.91
C VAL A 26 -4.09 -8.33 -6.36
N LEU A 27 -4.22 -8.12 -7.66
CA LEU A 27 -5.13 -7.09 -8.19
C LEU A 27 -6.59 -7.44 -7.88
N ALA A 28 -6.98 -8.72 -7.98
CA ALA A 28 -8.32 -9.15 -7.62
C ALA A 28 -8.61 -8.94 -6.13
N HIS A 29 -7.63 -9.20 -5.27
CA HIS A 29 -7.76 -8.97 -3.83
C HIS A 29 -7.99 -7.48 -3.53
N ALA A 30 -7.21 -6.61 -4.17
CA ALA A 30 -7.35 -5.17 -4.02
C ALA A 30 -8.72 -4.68 -4.50
N ARG A 31 -9.19 -5.18 -5.64
CA ARG A 31 -10.52 -4.84 -6.15
C ARG A 31 -11.63 -5.25 -5.20
N ALA A 32 -11.54 -6.44 -4.61
CA ALA A 32 -12.52 -6.92 -3.63
C ALA A 32 -12.55 -6.01 -2.39
N ASN A 33 -11.40 -5.55 -1.92
CA ASN A 33 -11.32 -4.60 -0.82
C ASN A 33 -11.99 -3.27 -1.16
N ILE A 34 -11.75 -2.77 -2.37
CA ILE A 34 -12.36 -1.51 -2.83
C ILE A 34 -13.88 -1.64 -2.83
N ILE A 35 -14.42 -2.72 -3.38
CA ILE A 35 -15.87 -2.95 -3.42
C ILE A 35 -16.45 -2.95 -2.01
N ARG A 36 -15.82 -3.67 -1.09
CA ARG A 36 -16.26 -3.75 0.29
C ARG A 36 -16.24 -2.39 1.00
N TRP A 37 -15.17 -1.63 0.78
CA TRP A 37 -15.00 -0.34 1.45
C TRP A 37 -15.91 0.74 0.87
N ARG A 38 -16.23 0.67 -0.43
CA ARG A 38 -17.22 1.58 -1.02
C ARG A 38 -18.57 1.45 -0.35
N GLY A 39 -18.98 0.24 -0.02
CA GLY A 39 -20.24 -0.02 0.68
C GLY A 39 -20.25 0.49 2.11
N ALA A 40 -19.09 0.65 2.73
CA ALA A 40 -18.94 1.05 4.13
C ALA A 40 -18.75 2.56 4.32
N HIS A 41 -18.56 3.34 3.24
CA HIS A 41 -18.24 4.76 3.31
C HIS A 41 -19.26 5.60 2.55
N ARG A 42 -19.33 6.89 2.91
CA ARG A 42 -20.26 7.83 2.27
C ARG A 42 -19.91 7.99 0.79
N PRO A 43 -20.95 8.03 -0.09
CA PRO A 43 -20.70 8.12 -1.55
C PRO A 43 -19.94 9.38 -2.00
N ASP A 44 -20.03 10.47 -1.25
CA ASP A 44 -19.41 11.76 -1.59
C ASP A 44 -18.17 12.07 -0.75
N GLY A 45 -17.66 11.11 0.02
CA GLY A 45 -16.51 11.33 0.89
C GLY A 45 -15.18 11.25 0.15
N MET A 46 -14.12 11.79 0.78
CA MET A 46 -12.75 11.72 0.24
C MET A 46 -12.27 10.29 0.04
N THR A 47 -12.71 9.37 0.89
CA THR A 47 -12.36 7.96 0.75
C THR A 47 -12.79 7.42 -0.62
N GLN A 48 -13.97 7.80 -1.09
CA GLN A 48 -14.45 7.37 -2.40
C GLN A 48 -13.54 7.87 -3.54
N ALA A 49 -13.03 9.09 -3.43
CA ALA A 49 -12.09 9.64 -4.41
C ALA A 49 -10.79 8.84 -4.44
N TRP A 50 -10.22 8.50 -3.29
CA TRP A 50 -9.02 7.67 -3.20
C TRP A 50 -9.24 6.27 -3.77
N LEU A 51 -10.39 5.67 -3.47
CA LEU A 51 -10.73 4.35 -4.00
C LEU A 51 -10.88 4.38 -5.53
N SER A 52 -11.45 5.45 -6.07
CA SER A 52 -11.56 5.62 -7.53
C SER A 52 -10.19 5.74 -8.20
N GLU A 53 -9.26 6.45 -7.57
CA GLU A 53 -7.90 6.55 -8.08
C GLU A 53 -7.19 5.20 -8.09
N TRP A 54 -7.34 4.42 -7.01
CA TRP A 54 -6.79 3.07 -6.96
C TRP A 54 -7.40 2.16 -8.02
N GLU A 55 -8.72 2.26 -8.26
CA GLU A 55 -9.33 1.50 -9.35
C GLU A 55 -8.71 1.82 -10.71
N ALA A 56 -8.47 3.10 -10.99
CA ALA A 56 -7.83 3.51 -12.23
C ALA A 56 -6.41 2.94 -12.33
N LEU A 57 -5.67 2.91 -11.23
CA LEU A 57 -4.33 2.32 -11.20
C LEU A 57 -4.37 0.81 -11.45
N LEU A 58 -5.30 0.10 -10.81
CA LEU A 58 -5.47 -1.33 -11.01
C LEU A 58 -5.82 -1.63 -12.47
N ASP A 59 -6.67 -0.80 -13.08
CA ASP A 59 -7.05 -0.93 -14.48
C ASP A 59 -5.87 -0.65 -15.42
N SER A 60 -4.93 0.19 -15.00
CA SER A 60 -3.73 0.52 -15.79
C SER A 60 -2.69 -0.59 -15.80
N GLY A 61 -2.79 -1.56 -14.88
CA GLY A 61 -1.96 -2.74 -14.88
C GLY A 61 -0.85 -2.75 -13.83
N VAL A 62 -0.08 -3.83 -13.85
CA VAL A 62 0.93 -4.14 -12.83
C VAL A 62 2.00 -3.05 -12.71
N ASP A 63 2.47 -2.54 -13.84
CA ASP A 63 3.56 -1.56 -13.82
C ASP A 63 3.15 -0.26 -13.14
N ALA A 64 1.93 0.22 -13.40
CA ALA A 64 1.40 1.42 -12.77
C ALA A 64 1.26 1.24 -11.26
N VAL A 65 0.75 0.09 -10.85
CA VAL A 65 0.61 -0.26 -9.42
C VAL A 65 1.97 -0.34 -8.76
N ALA A 66 2.92 -1.06 -9.36
CA ALA A 66 4.26 -1.23 -8.80
C ALA A 66 4.96 0.13 -8.59
N GLU A 67 4.81 1.04 -9.52
CA GLU A 67 5.40 2.37 -9.41
C GLU A 67 4.88 3.12 -8.17
N VAL A 68 3.55 3.10 -7.95
CA VAL A 68 2.93 3.76 -6.79
C VAL A 68 3.33 3.10 -5.48
N LEU A 69 3.53 1.79 -5.47
CA LEU A 69 3.91 1.09 -4.24
C LEU A 69 5.26 1.55 -3.69
N VAL A 70 6.17 2.04 -4.54
CA VAL A 70 7.53 2.39 -4.11
C VAL A 70 7.87 3.88 -4.28
N SER A 71 6.99 4.68 -4.85
CA SER A 71 7.25 6.09 -5.11
C SER A 71 7.29 6.91 -3.83
N ARG A 72 8.23 7.86 -3.76
CA ARG A 72 8.31 8.82 -2.65
C ARG A 72 7.58 10.13 -2.96
N ALA A 73 6.94 10.24 -4.13
CA ALA A 73 6.19 11.42 -4.50
C ALA A 73 5.03 11.65 -3.53
N PRO A 74 4.70 12.91 -3.19
CA PRO A 74 3.65 13.20 -2.21
C PRO A 74 2.32 12.54 -2.51
N HIS A 75 1.91 12.52 -3.77
CA HIS A 75 0.64 11.89 -4.16
C HIS A 75 0.64 10.38 -3.92
N ALA A 76 1.77 9.71 -4.19
CA ALA A 76 1.90 8.28 -3.92
C ALA A 76 1.84 7.99 -2.41
N VAL A 77 2.44 8.86 -1.60
CA VAL A 77 2.37 8.75 -0.14
C VAL A 77 0.92 8.81 0.32
N ASP A 78 0.15 9.76 -0.21
CA ASP A 78 -1.26 9.91 0.13
C ASP A 78 -2.09 8.71 -0.34
N LEU A 79 -1.83 8.20 -1.54
CA LEU A 79 -2.50 7.00 -2.05
C LEU A 79 -2.25 5.80 -1.13
N ARG A 80 -1.02 5.61 -0.66
CA ARG A 80 -0.70 4.48 0.23
C ARG A 80 -1.40 4.59 1.58
N THR A 81 -1.72 5.79 2.04
CA THR A 81 -2.51 5.98 3.27
C THR A 81 -3.91 5.37 3.14
N ASN A 82 -4.42 5.29 1.91
CA ASN A 82 -5.74 4.73 1.61
C ASN A 82 -5.63 3.46 0.75
N SER A 83 -4.67 2.60 1.07
CA SER A 83 -4.27 1.47 0.25
C SER A 83 -5.27 0.31 0.30
N PRO A 84 -5.61 -0.30 -0.84
CA PRO A 84 -6.53 -1.44 -0.88
C PRO A 84 -5.86 -2.81 -0.71
N PHE A 85 -4.60 -2.85 -0.29
CA PHE A 85 -3.84 -4.11 -0.26
C PHE A 85 -3.87 -4.82 1.09
N ALA A 86 -4.74 -4.43 2.02
CA ALA A 86 -4.88 -5.10 3.30
C ALA A 86 -5.17 -6.60 3.11
N GLY A 87 -4.41 -7.44 3.79
CA GLY A 87 -4.57 -8.89 3.73
C GLY A 87 -3.75 -9.61 2.66
N VAL A 88 -3.07 -8.87 1.76
CA VAL A 88 -2.18 -9.49 0.77
C VAL A 88 -0.95 -10.09 1.45
N LEU A 89 -0.35 -9.35 2.38
CA LEU A 89 0.70 -9.89 3.25
C LEU A 89 0.02 -10.59 4.43
N ASP A 90 0.48 -11.78 4.79
CA ASP A 90 -0.02 -12.43 6.01
C ASP A 90 0.57 -11.73 7.25
N GLU A 91 0.08 -12.11 8.43
CA GLU A 91 0.48 -11.46 9.68
C GLU A 91 1.97 -11.67 9.96
N ASN A 92 2.52 -12.85 9.65
CA ASN A 92 3.95 -13.12 9.85
C ASN A 92 4.81 -12.24 8.95
N GLU A 93 4.42 -12.09 7.69
CA GLU A 93 5.11 -11.22 6.73
C GLU A 93 5.06 -9.76 7.18
N ARG A 94 3.87 -9.29 7.61
CA ARG A 94 3.71 -7.92 8.11
C ARG A 94 4.61 -7.66 9.32
N GLN A 95 4.64 -8.59 10.27
CA GLN A 95 5.47 -8.45 11.48
C GLN A 95 6.96 -8.46 11.14
N ALA A 96 7.36 -9.27 10.16
CA ALA A 96 8.76 -9.29 9.71
C ALA A 96 9.17 -7.92 9.13
N VAL A 97 8.31 -7.31 8.32
CA VAL A 97 8.55 -5.98 7.76
C VAL A 97 8.64 -4.94 8.88
N HIS A 98 7.71 -4.97 9.85
CA HIS A 98 7.73 -4.05 10.98
C HIS A 98 9.02 -4.16 11.81
N ARG A 99 9.49 -5.39 12.07
CA ARG A 99 10.74 -5.60 12.82
C ARG A 99 11.94 -5.04 12.07
N SER A 100 12.02 -5.31 10.76
CA SER A 100 13.10 -4.80 9.92
C SER A 100 13.08 -3.27 9.86
N PHE A 101 11.90 -2.70 9.72
CA PHE A 101 11.75 -1.25 9.70
C PHE A 101 12.21 -0.62 11.02
N ARG A 102 11.79 -1.16 12.15
CA ARG A 102 12.18 -0.61 13.47
C ARG A 102 13.69 -0.62 13.64
N ARG A 103 14.36 -1.71 13.25
CA ARG A 103 15.82 -1.80 13.33
C ARG A 103 16.50 -0.77 12.45
N HIS A 104 16.00 -0.64 11.21
CA HIS A 104 16.57 0.30 10.26
C HIS A 104 16.36 1.74 10.72
N TRP A 105 15.17 2.08 11.16
CA TRP A 105 14.84 3.41 11.65
C TRP A 105 15.69 3.79 12.87
N ALA A 106 15.81 2.88 13.84
CA ALA A 106 16.62 3.12 15.04
C ALA A 106 18.08 3.37 14.68
N ARG A 107 18.63 2.61 13.73
CA ARG A 107 20.00 2.75 13.27
C ARG A 107 20.23 4.11 12.61
N ASP A 108 19.32 4.53 11.74
CA ASP A 108 19.43 5.79 11.01
C ASP A 108 19.20 7.02 11.89
N HIS A 109 18.54 6.85 13.05
CA HIS A 109 18.21 7.93 13.97
C HIS A 109 18.87 7.80 15.33
N ALA A 110 19.85 6.90 15.45
CA ALA A 110 20.51 6.63 16.73
C ALA A 110 21.30 7.82 17.27
N ASP A 111 21.80 8.68 16.40
CA ASP A 111 22.61 9.84 16.74
C ASP A 111 21.80 11.13 16.83
N ALA A 112 20.50 11.02 16.72
CA ALA A 112 19.61 12.18 16.74
C ALA A 112 19.45 12.74 18.15
#